data_1bf002562560f8a1d5b9735642da7643
#
_entry.id   1bf002562560f8a1d5b9735642da7643
#
_cell.length_a   1.000
_cell.length_b   1.000
_cell.length_c   1.000
_cell.angle_alpha   90.00
_cell.angle_beta   90.00
_cell.angle_gamma   90.00
#
_symmetry.space_group_name_H-M   'P 1'
#
loop_
_entity.id
_entity.type
_entity.pdbx_description
1 polymer ?
#
loop_
_entity_poly.entity_id
_entity_poly.type
_entity_poly.pdbx_seq_one_letter_code
_entity_poly.pdbx_strand_id
1 'polypeptide(L)'
;MRAALALVATIAAACGSSRPLNADFFGPSIEPPCGLARIQPGISVAEAKRRLPGLKEDQRGVREQLVLDSGVRDVALEVRVDSGTVASIFAIVQGHGARELLTQLWGPPQITRDSLGQPETTWASESTGWKVKLDCLERNCFIEYVPYHVLTSEFFGAHVVPPGELANLRIGMKVADARKLAPGPVDVRAGIATGVDGVREFVAIDDKTGTVRSIYLNLPQHAEDLIAEAWSEGWHATEPVGKTVLVWPDPTTGWRATLRDALGYSHDLAYDNYLPAAQLFGDQPDQLDGLPEPVLGKSVEEVKKAYKDAITTSGHDLVLTLLPTEWERTATRITLTPNGGVIKRMAFSMPWRPHPEARDTLFELFKRKWGEPKTTKLHDDDTRPTLVFRDEDPRVEITEDTEHGAWKVEIR
;
A
#
# COMPACT_ATOMS: atom_id res chain seq x y z
N MET A 1 11.67 41.31 -2.70
CA MET A 1 11.53 41.02 -1.27
C MET A 1 10.50 41.91 -0.52
N ARG A 2 10.32 43.19 -0.84
CA ARG A 2 9.32 44.06 -0.14
C ARG A 2 7.85 43.74 -0.47
N ALA A 3 7.52 43.29 -1.66
CA ALA A 3 6.14 42.93 -2.07
C ALA A 3 5.62 41.64 -1.41
N ALA A 4 6.47 40.64 -1.20
CA ALA A 4 6.10 39.40 -0.55
C ALA A 4 5.82 39.56 0.97
N LEU A 5 6.52 40.49 1.63
CA LEU A 5 6.26 40.82 3.04
C LEU A 5 4.92 41.56 3.23
N ALA A 6 4.50 42.40 2.26
CA ALA A 6 3.23 43.11 2.33
C ALA A 6 2.03 42.12 2.20
N LEU A 7 2.14 41.09 1.35
CA LEU A 7 1.08 40.10 1.18
C LEU A 7 0.87 39.24 2.43
N VAL A 8 1.99 38.84 3.08
CA VAL A 8 1.94 38.03 4.34
C VAL A 8 1.32 38.84 5.49
N ALA A 9 1.60 40.15 5.55
CA ALA A 9 1.01 41.02 6.58
C ALA A 9 -0.49 41.23 6.38
N THR A 10 -0.99 41.23 5.13
CA THR A 10 -2.42 41.42 4.85
C THR A 10 -3.26 40.18 5.23
N ILE A 11 -2.71 38.96 5.03
CA ILE A 11 -3.39 37.71 5.42
C ILE A 11 -3.47 37.60 6.96
N ALA A 12 -2.41 37.98 7.68
CA ALA A 12 -2.41 37.97 9.14
C ALA A 12 -3.37 39.01 9.77
N ALA A 13 -3.60 40.12 9.08
CA ALA A 13 -4.52 41.15 9.54
C ALA A 13 -6.02 40.79 9.38
N ALA A 14 -6.35 39.91 8.42
CA ALA A 14 -7.73 39.46 8.18
C ALA A 14 -8.26 38.51 9.27
N CYS A 15 -7.39 37.80 10.00
CA CYS A 15 -7.73 36.82 11.02
C CYS A 15 -7.68 37.38 12.47
N GLY A 16 -7.82 38.67 12.67
CA GLY A 16 -7.65 39.31 13.99
C GLY A 16 -8.82 40.14 14.54
N SER A 17 -10.02 40.11 13.93
CA SER A 17 -11.17 40.90 14.37
C SER A 17 -12.45 40.06 14.39
N SER A 18 -13.30 40.24 15.41
CA SER A 18 -14.63 39.57 15.52
C SER A 18 -15.62 40.09 14.46
N ARG A 19 -15.34 39.84 13.21
CA ARG A 19 -16.16 40.23 12.05
C ARG A 19 -17.24 39.17 11.79
N PRO A 20 -18.37 39.56 11.16
CA PRO A 20 -19.29 38.56 10.63
C PRO A 20 -18.65 37.75 9.52
N LEU A 21 -19.08 36.49 9.37
CA LEU A 21 -18.65 35.64 8.26
C LEU A 21 -19.06 36.30 6.93
N ASN A 22 -18.10 36.39 6.02
CA ASN A 22 -18.32 36.91 4.67
C ASN A 22 -17.40 36.18 3.67
N ALA A 23 -17.54 36.53 2.40
CA ALA A 23 -16.75 35.98 1.32
C ALA A 23 -15.23 36.15 1.49
N ASP A 24 -14.79 37.25 2.08
CA ASP A 24 -13.37 37.56 2.25
C ASP A 24 -12.67 36.58 3.20
N PHE A 25 -13.43 35.91 4.10
CA PHE A 25 -12.88 34.93 5.02
C PHE A 25 -12.34 33.70 4.30
N PHE A 26 -13.10 33.17 3.33
CA PHE A 26 -12.67 32.00 2.54
C PHE A 26 -11.77 32.37 1.35
N GLY A 27 -11.89 33.63 0.88
CA GLY A 27 -11.15 34.07 -0.30
C GLY A 27 -11.67 33.51 -1.62
N PRO A 28 -11.11 33.97 -2.76
CA PRO A 28 -11.52 33.51 -4.09
C PRO A 28 -10.98 32.15 -4.46
N SER A 29 -9.98 31.65 -3.75
CA SER A 29 -9.32 30.37 -4.01
C SER A 29 -9.80 29.29 -3.06
N ILE A 30 -9.91 28.06 -3.57
CA ILE A 30 -10.26 26.89 -2.76
C ILE A 30 -9.03 26.48 -1.97
N GLU A 31 -8.87 27.05 -0.77
CA GLU A 31 -7.77 26.72 0.15
C GLU A 31 -8.18 26.97 1.61
N PRO A 32 -7.59 26.29 2.60
CA PRO A 32 -7.88 26.55 4.01
C PRO A 32 -7.56 27.99 4.39
N PRO A 33 -8.49 28.69 5.10
CA PRO A 33 -8.34 30.10 5.46
C PRO A 33 -7.27 30.30 6.54
N CYS A 34 -6.95 31.57 6.81
CA CYS A 34 -6.08 32.01 7.93
C CYS A 34 -4.68 31.37 7.91
N GLY A 35 -4.17 31.03 6.74
CA GLY A 35 -2.84 30.42 6.57
C GLY A 35 -2.77 28.93 6.89
N LEU A 36 -3.91 28.28 7.16
CA LEU A 36 -3.99 26.83 7.35
C LEU A 36 -3.56 26.04 6.10
N ALA A 37 -3.58 26.65 4.92
CA ALA A 37 -3.04 26.06 3.69
C ALA A 37 -1.54 25.70 3.78
N ARG A 38 -0.80 26.25 4.76
CA ARG A 38 0.61 25.89 5.04
C ARG A 38 0.75 24.57 5.78
N ILE A 39 -0.36 24.03 6.28
CA ILE A 39 -0.41 22.79 7.03
C ILE A 39 -1.04 21.74 6.13
N GLN A 40 -0.36 20.62 5.98
CA GLN A 40 -0.87 19.49 5.20
C GLN A 40 -1.11 18.29 6.13
N PRO A 41 -2.12 17.47 5.88
CA PRO A 41 -2.25 16.17 6.53
C PRO A 41 -0.97 15.35 6.42
N GLY A 42 -0.68 14.58 7.46
CA GLY A 42 0.53 13.75 7.56
C GLY A 42 1.73 14.43 8.24
N ILE A 43 1.80 15.78 8.33
CA ILE A 43 2.90 16.41 9.09
C ILE A 43 2.70 16.28 10.59
N SER A 44 3.81 16.27 11.35
CA SER A 44 3.75 16.23 12.82
C SER A 44 3.13 17.49 13.41
N VAL A 45 2.51 17.36 14.59
CA VAL A 45 1.97 18.50 15.36
C VAL A 45 3.04 19.58 15.61
N ALA A 46 4.28 19.16 15.91
CA ALA A 46 5.39 20.08 16.12
C ALA A 46 5.70 20.90 14.86
N GLU A 47 5.70 20.27 13.71
CA GLU A 47 5.90 20.93 12.42
C GLU A 47 4.72 21.86 12.09
N ALA A 48 3.49 21.43 12.33
CA ALA A 48 2.30 22.25 12.13
C ALA A 48 2.37 23.54 12.98
N LYS A 49 2.72 23.45 14.26
CA LYS A 49 2.91 24.61 15.15
C LYS A 49 4.07 25.50 14.69
N ARG A 50 5.14 24.91 14.15
CA ARG A 50 6.26 25.68 13.60
C ARG A 50 5.83 26.50 12.37
N ARG A 51 5.03 25.92 11.47
CA ARG A 51 4.52 26.58 10.26
C ARG A 51 3.46 27.62 10.57
N LEU A 52 2.65 27.38 11.62
CA LEU A 52 1.58 28.27 12.07
C LEU A 52 1.59 28.42 13.59
N PRO A 53 2.39 29.36 14.13
CA PRO A 53 2.57 29.53 15.59
C PRO A 53 1.31 29.92 16.36
N GLY A 54 0.23 30.34 15.66
CA GLY A 54 -1.07 30.65 16.26
C GLY A 54 -1.90 29.43 16.67
N LEU A 55 -1.51 28.21 16.25
CA LEU A 55 -2.18 26.96 16.64
C LEU A 55 -2.00 26.66 18.12
N LYS A 56 -3.10 26.41 18.80
CA LYS A 56 -3.18 26.07 20.21
C LYS A 56 -3.80 24.69 20.39
N GLU A 57 -3.39 23.95 21.40
CA GLU A 57 -4.06 22.70 21.78
C GLU A 57 -5.42 23.02 22.41
N ASP A 58 -6.46 22.34 21.94
CA ASP A 58 -7.76 22.38 22.61
C ASP A 58 -7.78 21.30 23.70
N GLN A 59 -7.82 21.78 24.95
CA GLN A 59 -7.86 20.89 26.13
C GLN A 59 -9.27 20.42 26.48
N ARG A 60 -10.32 20.84 25.74
CA ARG A 60 -11.73 20.57 26.05
C ARG A 60 -12.29 19.32 25.40
N GLY A 61 -11.60 18.73 24.45
CA GLY A 61 -12.09 17.61 23.66
C GLY A 61 -11.57 16.23 24.09
N VAL A 62 -12.32 15.20 23.72
CA VAL A 62 -11.94 13.79 23.87
C VAL A 62 -10.87 13.39 22.84
N ARG A 63 -10.65 14.21 21.81
CA ARG A 63 -9.70 13.98 20.73
C ARG A 63 -8.62 15.06 20.76
N GLU A 64 -7.40 14.66 20.45
CA GLU A 64 -6.32 15.62 20.23
C GLU A 64 -6.65 16.50 19.03
N GLN A 65 -6.77 17.79 19.25
CA GLN A 65 -7.02 18.77 18.20
C GLN A 65 -6.28 20.06 18.48
N LEU A 66 -5.91 20.75 17.40
CA LEU A 66 -5.38 22.09 17.46
C LEU A 66 -6.46 23.06 16.97
N VAL A 67 -6.54 24.20 17.60
CA VAL A 67 -7.48 25.26 17.22
C VAL A 67 -6.72 26.51 16.82
N LEU A 68 -7.27 27.23 15.86
CA LEU A 68 -6.81 28.55 15.45
C LEU A 68 -7.94 29.55 15.64
N ASP A 69 -7.63 30.69 16.22
CA ASP A 69 -8.58 31.79 16.29
C ASP A 69 -8.87 32.31 14.87
N SER A 70 -10.11 32.16 14.44
CA SER A 70 -10.57 32.62 13.13
C SER A 70 -10.68 34.14 13.03
N GLY A 71 -10.84 34.81 14.19
CA GLY A 71 -11.22 36.22 14.26
C GLY A 71 -12.60 36.51 13.70
N VAL A 72 -13.38 35.51 13.34
CA VAL A 72 -14.71 35.60 12.77
C VAL A 72 -15.72 34.99 13.74
N ARG A 73 -16.85 35.70 13.96
CA ARG A 73 -17.91 35.21 14.83
C ARG A 73 -18.54 33.94 14.23
N ASP A 74 -18.86 33.01 15.10
CA ASP A 74 -19.54 31.75 14.76
C ASP A 74 -18.73 30.85 13.80
N VAL A 75 -17.40 31.04 13.72
CA VAL A 75 -16.50 30.20 12.97
C VAL A 75 -15.38 29.65 13.87
N ALA A 76 -15.27 28.34 13.96
CA ALA A 76 -14.16 27.67 14.59
C ALA A 76 -13.24 27.03 13.51
N LEU A 77 -11.92 27.19 13.65
CA LEU A 77 -10.93 26.52 12.81
C LEU A 77 -10.25 25.43 13.63
N GLU A 78 -10.34 24.21 13.16
CA GLU A 78 -9.82 23.03 13.83
C GLU A 78 -8.87 22.26 12.93
N VAL A 79 -7.76 21.79 13.52
CA VAL A 79 -6.85 20.84 12.92
C VAL A 79 -6.93 19.58 13.76
N ARG A 80 -7.53 18.54 13.23
CA ARG A 80 -7.60 17.23 13.90
C ARG A 80 -6.26 16.55 13.85
N VAL A 81 -5.92 15.92 14.95
CA VAL A 81 -4.66 15.20 15.12
C VAL A 81 -4.98 13.72 15.34
N ASP A 82 -4.23 12.85 14.72
CA ASP A 82 -4.25 11.43 14.97
C ASP A 82 -2.79 10.95 15.14
N SER A 83 -2.53 10.25 16.25
CA SER A 83 -1.22 9.68 16.56
C SER A 83 -0.06 10.68 16.45
N GLY A 84 -0.30 11.96 16.84
CA GLY A 84 0.71 13.02 16.80
C GLY A 84 0.94 13.67 15.44
N THR A 85 0.13 13.33 14.43
CA THR A 85 0.16 13.91 13.08
C THR A 85 -1.16 14.63 12.74
N VAL A 86 -1.09 15.61 11.85
CA VAL A 86 -2.27 16.29 11.31
C VAL A 86 -3.06 15.30 10.45
N ALA A 87 -4.31 15.05 10.82
CA ALA A 87 -5.21 14.15 10.07
C ALA A 87 -6.10 14.92 9.08
N SER A 88 -6.68 16.04 9.51
CA SER A 88 -7.59 16.86 8.67
C SER A 88 -7.72 18.29 9.18
N ILE A 89 -8.18 19.18 8.32
CA ILE A 89 -8.39 20.61 8.61
C ILE A 89 -9.87 20.93 8.41
N PHE A 90 -10.45 21.59 9.39
CA PHE A 90 -11.87 21.96 9.36
C PHE A 90 -12.09 23.45 9.61
N ALA A 91 -13.10 24.01 8.94
CA ALA A 91 -13.79 25.20 9.40
C ALA A 91 -15.21 24.79 9.78
N ILE A 92 -15.60 25.08 11.01
CA ILE A 92 -16.95 24.83 11.52
C ILE A 92 -17.67 26.16 11.54
N VAL A 93 -18.74 26.27 10.75
CA VAL A 93 -19.54 27.47 10.61
C VAL A 93 -20.88 27.24 11.28
N GLN A 94 -21.22 28.07 12.27
CA GLN A 94 -22.54 28.06 12.89
C GLN A 94 -23.52 28.87 12.05
N GLY A 95 -24.73 28.34 11.84
CA GLY A 95 -25.77 28.98 11.07
C GLY A 95 -25.97 28.43 9.68
N HIS A 96 -26.94 28.98 8.98
CA HIS A 96 -27.28 28.62 7.60
C HIS A 96 -26.58 29.58 6.62
N GLY A 97 -26.30 29.12 5.41
CA GLY A 97 -25.75 29.95 4.34
C GLY A 97 -24.30 29.68 3.95
N ALA A 98 -23.61 28.74 4.62
CA ALA A 98 -22.24 28.37 4.22
C ALA A 98 -22.20 27.83 2.77
N ARG A 99 -23.17 27.02 2.37
CA ARG A 99 -23.27 26.48 1.02
C ARG A 99 -23.47 27.56 -0.03
N GLU A 100 -24.38 28.48 0.23
CA GLU A 100 -24.68 29.61 -0.66
C GLU A 100 -23.46 30.52 -0.81
N LEU A 101 -22.77 30.80 0.30
CA LEU A 101 -21.55 31.59 0.31
C LEU A 101 -20.44 30.95 -0.49
N LEU A 102 -20.17 29.66 -0.26
CA LEU A 102 -19.14 28.91 -1.00
C LEU A 102 -19.51 28.76 -2.49
N THR A 103 -20.81 28.58 -2.79
CA THR A 103 -21.28 28.54 -4.19
C THR A 103 -21.09 29.88 -4.89
N GLN A 104 -21.32 30.97 -4.19
CA GLN A 104 -21.08 32.32 -4.73
C GLN A 104 -19.60 32.58 -5.01
N LEU A 105 -18.71 32.08 -4.14
CA LEU A 105 -17.27 32.28 -4.24
C LEU A 105 -16.61 31.37 -5.29
N TRP A 106 -16.96 30.10 -5.26
CA TRP A 106 -16.22 29.05 -5.99
C TRP A 106 -17.05 28.41 -7.12
N GLY A 107 -18.26 28.93 -7.35
CA GLY A 107 -19.18 28.39 -8.35
C GLY A 107 -20.00 27.21 -7.80
N PRO A 108 -20.80 26.55 -8.66
CA PRO A 108 -21.65 25.45 -8.28
C PRO A 108 -20.79 24.24 -7.79
N PRO A 109 -21.22 23.60 -6.69
CA PRO A 109 -20.52 22.42 -6.18
C PRO A 109 -20.71 21.23 -7.10
N GLN A 110 -19.76 20.32 -7.04
CA GLN A 110 -19.92 18.95 -7.54
C GLN A 110 -20.60 18.10 -6.45
N ILE A 111 -21.49 17.22 -6.85
CA ILE A 111 -22.06 16.21 -5.97
C ILE A 111 -21.36 14.91 -6.28
N THR A 112 -20.46 14.53 -5.39
CA THR A 112 -19.72 13.26 -5.46
C THR A 112 -20.33 12.24 -4.50
N ARG A 113 -19.77 11.05 -4.41
CA ARG A 113 -20.12 10.06 -3.39
C ARG A 113 -18.89 9.71 -2.58
N ASP A 114 -19.08 9.54 -1.28
CA ASP A 114 -18.04 9.04 -0.40
C ASP A 114 -17.81 7.52 -0.59
N SER A 115 -16.87 6.96 0.16
CA SER A 115 -16.55 5.53 0.16
C SER A 115 -17.70 4.62 0.62
N LEU A 116 -18.75 5.20 1.23
CA LEU A 116 -19.98 4.51 1.64
C LEU A 116 -21.14 4.77 0.67
N GLY A 117 -20.89 5.47 -0.45
CA GLY A 117 -21.88 5.81 -1.45
C GLY A 117 -22.79 6.98 -1.06
N GLN A 118 -22.52 7.68 0.05
CA GLN A 118 -23.33 8.84 0.47
C GLN A 118 -22.97 10.09 -0.36
N PRO A 119 -23.95 10.93 -0.70
CA PRO A 119 -23.69 12.13 -1.47
C PRO A 119 -22.84 13.12 -0.66
N GLU A 120 -21.73 13.58 -1.24
CA GLU A 120 -20.89 14.65 -0.73
C GLU A 120 -21.05 15.91 -1.60
N THR A 121 -21.14 17.07 -0.96
CA THR A 121 -21.08 18.38 -1.64
C THR A 121 -19.63 18.86 -1.64
N THR A 122 -19.03 19.03 -2.81
CA THR A 122 -17.59 19.30 -2.93
C THR A 122 -17.26 20.42 -3.90
N TRP A 123 -16.14 21.11 -3.64
CA TRP A 123 -15.43 22.00 -4.56
C TRP A 123 -13.96 21.59 -4.60
N ALA A 124 -13.34 21.61 -5.75
CA ALA A 124 -11.95 21.24 -5.91
C ALA A 124 -11.20 22.17 -6.85
N SER A 125 -9.91 22.33 -6.62
CA SER A 125 -9.02 23.15 -7.44
C SER A 125 -7.63 22.52 -7.54
N GLU A 126 -7.27 22.09 -8.72
CA GLU A 126 -5.91 21.59 -8.99
C GLU A 126 -4.85 22.68 -8.81
N SER A 127 -5.19 23.93 -9.17
CA SER A 127 -4.24 25.04 -9.08
C SER A 127 -3.84 25.37 -7.64
N THR A 128 -4.70 25.11 -6.67
CA THR A 128 -4.42 25.30 -5.24
C THR A 128 -4.02 24.00 -4.53
N GLY A 129 -4.33 22.85 -5.13
CA GLY A 129 -4.11 21.55 -4.54
C GLY A 129 -5.05 21.21 -3.37
N TRP A 130 -6.25 21.82 -3.35
CA TRP A 130 -7.23 21.60 -2.29
C TRP A 130 -8.62 21.24 -2.81
N LYS A 131 -9.28 20.35 -2.09
CA LYS A 131 -10.70 20.01 -2.21
C LYS A 131 -11.40 20.34 -0.90
N VAL A 132 -12.60 20.87 -1.01
CA VAL A 132 -13.47 21.17 0.12
C VAL A 132 -14.66 20.23 0.08
N LYS A 133 -14.97 19.62 1.22
CA LYS A 133 -16.19 18.87 1.46
C LYS A 133 -17.05 19.62 2.45
N LEU A 134 -18.34 19.75 2.13
CA LEU A 134 -19.30 20.42 2.97
C LEU A 134 -20.35 19.43 3.46
N ASP A 135 -20.47 19.31 4.78
CA ASP A 135 -21.54 18.61 5.46
C ASP A 135 -22.25 19.56 6.43
N CYS A 136 -23.56 19.71 6.29
CA CYS A 136 -24.35 20.59 7.13
C CYS A 136 -25.32 19.75 7.95
N LEU A 137 -25.13 19.75 9.26
CA LEU A 137 -25.97 19.07 10.25
C LEU A 137 -26.66 20.13 11.11
N GLU A 138 -27.98 20.17 11.08
CA GLU A 138 -28.82 21.10 11.86
C GLU A 138 -28.38 22.58 11.73
N ARG A 139 -27.61 23.07 12.71
CA ARG A 139 -27.16 24.46 12.78
C ARG A 139 -25.71 24.68 12.47
N ASN A 140 -24.96 23.60 12.21
CA ASN A 140 -23.53 23.67 11.95
C ASN A 140 -23.22 23.12 10.56
N CYS A 141 -22.36 23.82 9.83
CA CYS A 141 -21.75 23.32 8.61
C CYS A 141 -20.27 23.02 8.88
N PHE A 142 -19.88 21.81 8.57
CA PHE A 142 -18.51 21.32 8.65
C PHE A 142 -17.89 21.40 7.26
N ILE A 143 -16.86 22.21 7.15
CA ILE A 143 -16.10 22.42 5.91
C ILE A 143 -14.77 21.74 6.09
N GLU A 144 -14.62 20.56 5.53
CA GLU A 144 -13.37 19.81 5.58
C GLU A 144 -12.49 20.16 4.38
N TYR A 145 -11.25 20.53 4.64
CA TYR A 145 -10.23 20.76 3.63
C TYR A 145 -9.32 19.55 3.53
N VAL A 146 -9.25 18.97 2.34
CA VAL A 146 -8.39 17.85 2.04
C VAL A 146 -7.45 18.21 0.89
N PRO A 147 -6.19 17.73 0.91
CA PRO A 147 -5.32 17.85 -0.25
C PRO A 147 -5.98 17.25 -1.49
N TYR A 148 -5.76 17.86 -2.64
CA TYR A 148 -6.38 17.47 -3.88
C TYR A 148 -5.38 17.50 -5.04
N HIS A 149 -5.13 16.33 -5.57
CA HIS A 149 -4.54 16.16 -6.88
C HIS A 149 -5.43 15.18 -7.64
N VAL A 150 -5.67 15.42 -8.90
CA VAL A 150 -6.40 14.46 -9.73
C VAL A 150 -5.60 13.17 -9.82
N LEU A 151 -6.29 12.05 -9.63
CA LEU A 151 -5.67 10.76 -9.87
C LEU A 151 -5.40 10.60 -11.37
N THR A 152 -4.15 10.34 -11.73
CA THR A 152 -3.71 10.07 -13.11
C THR A 152 -2.96 8.75 -13.16
N SER A 153 -2.74 8.22 -14.36
CA SER A 153 -1.93 7.01 -14.54
C SER A 153 -0.48 7.18 -14.02
N GLU A 154 0.06 8.40 -14.03
CA GLU A 154 1.40 8.70 -13.49
C GLU A 154 1.54 8.39 -11.99
N PHE A 155 0.43 8.44 -11.23
CA PHE A 155 0.42 8.08 -9.81
C PHE A 155 0.88 6.63 -9.57
N PHE A 156 0.55 5.73 -10.48
CA PHE A 156 0.91 4.32 -10.39
C PHE A 156 2.33 4.03 -10.87
N GLY A 157 2.96 4.96 -11.61
CA GLY A 157 4.28 4.76 -12.19
C GLY A 157 4.31 3.70 -13.30
N ALA A 158 5.48 3.45 -13.86
CA ALA A 158 5.68 2.49 -14.95
C ALA A 158 5.80 1.01 -14.48
N HIS A 159 5.91 0.80 -13.17
CA HIS A 159 6.10 -0.51 -12.57
C HIS A 159 5.12 -0.72 -11.42
N VAL A 160 4.75 -1.99 -11.19
CA VAL A 160 3.90 -2.37 -10.06
C VAL A 160 4.70 -2.27 -8.76
N VAL A 161 4.58 -1.12 -8.11
CA VAL A 161 5.20 -0.83 -6.80
C VAL A 161 4.20 -0.01 -5.99
N PRO A 162 4.03 -0.29 -4.69
CA PRO A 162 3.24 0.59 -3.85
C PRO A 162 3.75 2.05 -3.93
N PRO A 163 2.87 3.05 -4.00
CA PRO A 163 3.31 4.43 -4.16
C PRO A 163 3.98 5.01 -2.91
N GLY A 164 4.78 6.06 -3.11
CA GLY A 164 5.36 6.86 -2.04
C GLY A 164 6.20 6.06 -1.04
N GLU A 165 5.96 6.29 0.24
CA GLU A 165 6.68 5.62 1.34
C GLU A 165 6.35 4.12 1.44
N LEU A 166 5.18 3.70 0.95
CA LEU A 166 4.76 2.30 0.95
C LEU A 166 5.68 1.40 0.10
N ALA A 167 6.38 1.95 -0.89
CA ALA A 167 7.36 1.23 -1.71
C ALA A 167 8.51 0.62 -0.89
N ASN A 168 8.80 1.20 0.26
CA ASN A 168 9.86 0.74 1.16
C ASN A 168 9.42 -0.40 2.10
N LEU A 169 8.12 -0.68 2.15
CA LEU A 169 7.59 -1.74 2.98
C LEU A 169 7.70 -3.10 2.28
N ARG A 170 7.58 -4.16 3.07
CA ARG A 170 7.47 -5.54 2.57
C ARG A 170 6.46 -6.30 3.43
N ILE A 171 5.69 -7.16 2.80
CA ILE A 171 4.83 -8.11 3.52
C ILE A 171 5.71 -9.02 4.37
N GLY A 172 5.33 -9.22 5.64
CA GLY A 172 6.12 -9.95 6.62
C GLY A 172 7.14 -9.10 7.40
N MET A 173 7.38 -7.84 7.01
CA MET A 173 8.25 -6.92 7.73
C MET A 173 7.72 -6.67 9.14
N LYS A 174 8.60 -6.60 10.14
CA LYS A 174 8.22 -6.24 11.51
C LYS A 174 7.65 -4.83 11.57
N VAL A 175 6.57 -4.65 12.31
CA VAL A 175 5.90 -3.35 12.50
C VAL A 175 6.87 -2.26 12.97
N ALA A 176 7.79 -2.59 13.87
CA ALA A 176 8.78 -1.63 14.37
C ALA A 176 9.70 -1.09 13.27
N ASP A 177 10.00 -1.88 12.24
CA ASP A 177 10.81 -1.45 11.11
C ASP A 177 9.96 -0.74 10.07
N ALA A 178 8.74 -1.22 9.82
CA ALA A 178 7.77 -0.58 8.95
C ALA A 178 7.47 0.87 9.41
N ARG A 179 7.30 1.10 10.72
CA ARG A 179 7.09 2.44 11.31
C ARG A 179 8.23 3.42 11.04
N LYS A 180 9.45 2.94 10.89
CA LYS A 180 10.59 3.80 10.56
C LYS A 180 10.57 4.24 9.10
N LEU A 181 10.03 3.39 8.21
CA LEU A 181 10.03 3.59 6.77
C LEU A 181 8.78 4.32 6.27
N ALA A 182 7.63 4.06 6.90
CA ALA A 182 6.34 4.67 6.58
C ALA A 182 5.53 4.90 7.87
N PRO A 183 5.89 5.88 8.70
CA PRO A 183 5.28 6.09 10.01
C PRO A 183 3.78 6.42 9.92
N GLY A 184 3.38 7.16 8.90
CA GLY A 184 2.00 7.56 8.72
C GLY A 184 1.04 6.38 8.49
N PRO A 185 1.17 5.63 7.38
CA PRO A 185 0.24 4.56 7.01
C PRO A 185 0.18 3.39 7.99
N VAL A 186 1.28 3.09 8.68
CA VAL A 186 1.38 1.94 9.60
C VAL A 186 0.58 2.14 10.89
N ASP A 187 0.40 3.38 11.33
CA ASP A 187 -0.23 3.67 12.61
C ASP A 187 -1.70 4.09 12.52
N VAL A 188 -2.24 4.29 11.32
CA VAL A 188 -3.59 4.81 11.11
C VAL A 188 -4.55 3.74 10.58
N ARG A 189 -5.40 3.19 11.46
CA ARG A 189 -6.40 2.17 11.09
C ARG A 189 -7.41 2.63 10.03
N ALA A 190 -7.72 3.90 10.00
CA ALA A 190 -8.67 4.49 9.04
C ALA A 190 -8.06 4.77 7.67
N GLY A 191 -6.78 4.45 7.48
CA GLY A 191 -6.01 4.81 6.29
C GLY A 191 -5.66 6.31 6.24
N ILE A 192 -4.62 6.64 5.48
CA ILE A 192 -4.17 8.01 5.28
C ILE A 192 -4.60 8.50 3.90
N ALA A 193 -5.09 9.72 3.82
CA ALA A 193 -5.32 10.40 2.55
C ALA A 193 -3.98 10.76 1.90
N THR A 194 -3.75 10.32 0.67
CA THR A 194 -2.51 10.57 -0.08
C THR A 194 -2.39 12.00 -0.60
N GLY A 195 -3.47 12.78 -0.53
CA GLY A 195 -3.59 14.05 -1.25
C GLY A 195 -4.08 13.89 -2.68
N VAL A 196 -4.17 12.68 -3.19
CA VAL A 196 -4.79 12.37 -4.48
C VAL A 196 -6.26 12.08 -4.26
N ASP A 197 -7.12 12.60 -5.14
CA ASP A 197 -8.57 12.55 -4.97
C ASP A 197 -9.10 11.12 -4.87
N GLY A 198 -9.78 10.84 -3.76
CA GLY A 198 -10.39 9.55 -3.49
C GLY A 198 -9.40 8.44 -3.14
N VAL A 199 -8.09 8.70 -3.07
CA VAL A 199 -7.07 7.70 -2.76
C VAL A 199 -6.71 7.71 -1.26
N ARG A 200 -6.77 6.53 -0.63
CA ARG A 200 -6.32 6.31 0.75
C ARG A 200 -5.36 5.14 0.82
N GLU A 201 -4.32 5.29 1.61
CA GLU A 201 -3.31 4.27 1.88
C GLU A 201 -3.61 3.51 3.16
N PHE A 202 -3.42 2.20 3.14
CA PHE A 202 -3.62 1.32 4.28
C PHE A 202 -2.47 0.33 4.40
N VAL A 203 -2.04 0.11 5.64
CA VAL A 203 -1.12 -0.96 6.01
C VAL A 203 -1.78 -1.79 7.11
N ALA A 204 -2.17 -3.00 6.79
CA ALA A 204 -2.73 -3.90 7.78
C ALA A 204 -1.62 -4.68 8.49
N ILE A 205 -1.77 -4.81 9.80
CA ILE A 205 -0.84 -5.49 10.69
C ILE A 205 -1.47 -6.80 11.16
N ASP A 206 -0.70 -7.85 11.18
CA ASP A 206 -1.06 -9.07 11.90
C ASP A 206 -0.73 -8.91 13.38
N ASP A 207 -1.76 -8.79 14.20
CA ASP A 207 -1.63 -8.59 15.65
C ASP A 207 -0.95 -9.78 16.36
N LYS A 208 -0.96 -10.98 15.77
CA LYS A 208 -0.36 -12.19 16.36
C LYS A 208 1.16 -12.22 16.15
N THR A 209 1.61 -11.86 14.95
CA THR A 209 3.01 -11.92 14.57
C THR A 209 3.71 -10.56 14.71
N GLY A 210 2.97 -9.46 14.78
CA GLY A 210 3.50 -8.10 14.80
C GLY A 210 4.18 -7.74 13.49
N THR A 211 3.68 -8.23 12.36
CA THR A 211 4.25 -7.99 11.04
C THR A 211 3.27 -7.32 10.09
N VAL A 212 3.76 -6.67 9.05
CA VAL A 212 2.95 -6.15 7.95
C VAL A 212 2.28 -7.33 7.24
N ARG A 213 0.95 -7.33 7.23
CA ARG A 213 0.13 -8.37 6.63
C ARG A 213 -0.27 -8.05 5.19
N SER A 214 -0.68 -6.82 4.95
CA SER A 214 -1.06 -6.36 3.62
C SER A 214 -0.85 -4.86 3.48
N ILE A 215 -0.63 -4.41 2.24
CA ILE A 215 -0.54 -3.02 1.83
C ILE A 215 -1.59 -2.83 0.76
N TYR A 216 -2.46 -1.84 0.89
CA TYR A 216 -3.47 -1.60 -0.12
C TYR A 216 -3.86 -0.13 -0.20
N LEU A 217 -4.38 0.25 -1.37
CA LEU A 217 -4.98 1.54 -1.64
C LEU A 217 -6.48 1.35 -1.79
N ASN A 218 -7.27 2.21 -1.19
CA ASN A 218 -8.64 2.40 -1.58
C ASN A 218 -8.68 3.48 -2.67
N LEU A 219 -9.29 3.18 -3.80
CA LEU A 219 -9.26 3.97 -5.03
C LEU A 219 -10.68 4.32 -5.49
N PRO A 220 -10.88 5.44 -6.18
CA PRO A 220 -12.15 5.76 -6.81
C PRO A 220 -12.47 4.79 -7.96
N GLN A 221 -13.74 4.67 -8.33
CA GLN A 221 -14.22 3.68 -9.31
C GLN A 221 -13.56 3.79 -10.70
N HIS A 222 -13.13 4.99 -11.12
CA HIS A 222 -12.47 5.19 -12.41
C HIS A 222 -10.97 4.83 -12.42
N ALA A 223 -10.43 4.33 -11.32
CA ALA A 223 -9.00 4.03 -11.21
C ALA A 223 -8.57 2.83 -12.07
N GLU A 224 -9.51 1.93 -12.42
CA GLU A 224 -9.21 0.76 -13.26
C GLU A 224 -8.63 1.17 -14.62
N ASP A 225 -9.26 2.14 -15.30
CA ASP A 225 -8.79 2.64 -16.60
C ASP A 225 -7.40 3.27 -16.48
N LEU A 226 -7.13 4.01 -15.40
CA LEU A 226 -5.84 4.65 -15.15
C LEU A 226 -4.73 3.63 -14.84
N ILE A 227 -5.08 2.57 -14.13
CA ILE A 227 -4.15 1.46 -13.86
C ILE A 227 -3.83 0.71 -15.17
N ALA A 228 -4.85 0.46 -16.00
CA ALA A 228 -4.65 -0.16 -17.31
C ALA A 228 -3.80 0.71 -18.25
N GLU A 229 -3.93 2.03 -18.18
CA GLU A 229 -3.07 2.98 -18.90
C GLU A 229 -1.60 2.90 -18.40
N ALA A 230 -1.40 2.79 -17.07
CA ALA A 230 -0.06 2.74 -16.47
C ALA A 230 0.63 1.38 -16.69
N TRP A 231 -0.10 0.26 -16.52
CA TRP A 231 0.48 -1.09 -16.44
C TRP A 231 -0.03 -2.05 -17.52
N SER A 232 -0.76 -1.57 -18.52
CA SER A 232 -1.51 -2.37 -19.50
C SER A 232 -2.76 -3.06 -18.91
N GLU A 233 -3.47 -3.84 -19.74
CA GLU A 233 -4.64 -4.59 -19.28
C GLU A 233 -4.25 -5.62 -18.21
N GLY A 234 -4.99 -5.61 -17.11
CA GLY A 234 -4.82 -6.58 -16.03
C GLY A 234 -5.38 -7.96 -16.40
N TRP A 235 -4.97 -8.95 -15.65
CA TRP A 235 -5.40 -10.34 -15.84
C TRP A 235 -6.63 -10.62 -15.01
N HIS A 236 -7.63 -11.23 -15.64
CA HIS A 236 -8.79 -11.73 -14.92
C HIS A 236 -8.42 -13.01 -14.15
N ALA A 237 -8.42 -12.93 -12.84
CA ALA A 237 -8.28 -14.08 -11.96
C ALA A 237 -9.57 -14.28 -11.15
N THR A 238 -9.80 -15.51 -10.69
CA THR A 238 -10.94 -15.83 -9.82
C THR A 238 -10.42 -16.12 -8.42
N GLU A 239 -10.85 -15.35 -7.46
CA GLU A 239 -10.56 -15.61 -6.05
C GLU A 239 -11.24 -16.90 -5.55
N PRO A 240 -10.74 -17.52 -4.47
CA PRO A 240 -11.35 -18.71 -3.89
C PRO A 240 -12.84 -18.57 -3.51
N VAL A 241 -13.28 -17.33 -3.30
CA VAL A 241 -14.69 -16.99 -3.03
C VAL A 241 -15.53 -16.79 -4.28
N GLY A 242 -14.95 -17.03 -5.48
CA GLY A 242 -15.64 -16.94 -6.77
C GLY A 242 -15.75 -15.53 -7.34
N LYS A 243 -15.12 -14.51 -6.74
CA LYS A 243 -15.08 -13.16 -7.30
C LYS A 243 -14.00 -13.04 -8.36
N THR A 244 -14.33 -12.38 -9.48
CA THR A 244 -13.33 -12.00 -10.48
C THR A 244 -12.58 -10.75 -9.99
N VAL A 245 -11.27 -10.76 -10.15
CA VAL A 245 -10.37 -9.65 -9.82
C VAL A 245 -9.41 -9.41 -10.97
N LEU A 246 -8.86 -8.19 -11.06
CA LEU A 246 -7.79 -7.87 -12.00
C LEU A 246 -6.45 -7.93 -11.28
N VAL A 247 -5.46 -8.49 -11.94
CA VAL A 247 -4.14 -8.75 -11.35
C VAL A 247 -3.03 -8.26 -12.29
N TRP A 248 -2.05 -7.55 -11.73
CA TRP A 248 -0.86 -7.06 -12.43
C TRP A 248 0.38 -7.58 -11.70
N PRO A 249 1.01 -8.65 -12.18
CA PRO A 249 2.29 -9.10 -11.66
C PRO A 249 3.43 -8.31 -12.29
N ASP A 250 4.44 -7.94 -11.50
CA ASP A 250 5.67 -7.34 -12.02
C ASP A 250 6.89 -8.13 -11.50
N PRO A 251 7.42 -9.01 -12.34
CA PRO A 251 8.59 -9.80 -11.98
C PRO A 251 9.86 -8.97 -11.77
N THR A 252 9.91 -7.76 -12.32
CA THR A 252 11.07 -6.86 -12.20
C THR A 252 11.18 -6.28 -10.80
N THR A 253 10.03 -5.92 -10.22
CA THR A 253 9.95 -5.32 -8.89
C THR A 253 9.72 -6.33 -7.78
N GLY A 254 9.23 -7.52 -8.13
CA GLY A 254 8.80 -8.53 -7.18
C GLY A 254 7.49 -8.20 -6.47
N TRP A 255 6.68 -7.32 -7.05
CA TRP A 255 5.35 -6.97 -6.58
C TRP A 255 4.25 -7.49 -7.50
N ARG A 256 3.10 -7.76 -6.92
CA ARG A 256 1.84 -8.01 -7.60
C ARG A 256 0.79 -7.06 -7.05
N ALA A 257 0.04 -6.42 -7.93
CA ALA A 257 -1.13 -5.66 -7.55
C ALA A 257 -2.41 -6.45 -7.91
N THR A 258 -3.40 -6.39 -7.05
CA THR A 258 -4.72 -7.03 -7.25
C THR A 258 -5.81 -6.01 -6.99
N LEU A 259 -6.61 -5.71 -8.00
CA LEU A 259 -7.75 -4.79 -7.92
C LEU A 259 -9.04 -5.56 -7.64
N ARG A 260 -9.77 -5.14 -6.63
CA ARG A 260 -11.06 -5.70 -6.21
C ARG A 260 -12.10 -4.62 -6.14
N ASP A 261 -13.31 -4.97 -6.51
CA ASP A 261 -14.47 -4.13 -6.20
C ASP A 261 -14.71 -4.09 -4.70
N ALA A 262 -14.70 -2.89 -4.14
CA ALA A 262 -15.06 -2.62 -2.77
C ALA A 262 -16.42 -1.92 -2.75
N LEU A 263 -17.47 -2.64 -2.41
CA LEU A 263 -18.84 -2.13 -2.20
C LEU A 263 -19.48 -1.40 -3.42
N GLY A 264 -18.91 -1.54 -4.63
CA GLY A 264 -19.48 -0.95 -5.86
C GLY A 264 -19.28 0.57 -6.03
N TYR A 265 -18.52 1.22 -5.15
CA TYR A 265 -18.23 2.66 -5.21
C TYR A 265 -16.72 2.97 -5.22
N SER A 266 -15.92 2.01 -4.88
CA SER A 266 -14.47 2.12 -4.80
C SER A 266 -13.82 0.79 -5.16
N HIS A 267 -12.52 0.83 -5.40
CA HIS A 267 -11.69 -0.34 -5.58
C HIS A 267 -10.66 -0.44 -4.48
N ASP A 268 -10.32 -1.66 -4.07
CA ASP A 268 -9.16 -1.94 -3.24
C ASP A 268 -8.05 -2.50 -4.13
N LEU A 269 -6.95 -1.75 -4.26
CA LEU A 269 -5.73 -2.22 -4.91
C LEU A 269 -4.77 -2.75 -3.87
N ALA A 270 -4.73 -4.06 -3.72
CA ALA A 270 -3.83 -4.73 -2.79
C ALA A 270 -2.49 -5.04 -3.44
N TYR A 271 -1.40 -4.84 -2.69
CA TYR A 271 -0.05 -5.18 -3.11
C TYR A 271 0.46 -6.38 -2.31
N ASP A 272 0.94 -7.38 -3.03
CA ASP A 272 1.51 -8.60 -2.49
C ASP A 272 2.92 -8.82 -3.05
N ASN A 273 3.72 -9.60 -2.33
CA ASN A 273 4.97 -10.11 -2.89
C ASN A 273 4.65 -11.00 -4.09
N TYR A 274 5.15 -10.62 -5.24
CA TYR A 274 5.08 -11.46 -6.43
C TYR A 274 6.36 -12.27 -6.52
N LEU A 275 6.19 -13.59 -6.65
CA LEU A 275 7.27 -14.55 -6.55
C LEU A 275 7.95 -14.53 -5.17
N PRO A 276 7.35 -15.16 -4.15
CA PRO A 276 8.09 -15.60 -2.96
C PRO A 276 9.39 -16.29 -3.35
N ALA A 277 9.38 -16.91 -4.50
CA ALA A 277 10.52 -17.55 -5.14
C ALA A 277 11.65 -16.58 -5.55
N ALA A 278 11.38 -15.38 -6.02
CA ALA A 278 12.47 -14.42 -6.31
C ALA A 278 13.20 -14.00 -5.04
N GLN A 279 12.50 -14.00 -3.90
CA GLN A 279 13.10 -13.78 -2.58
C GLN A 279 13.77 -15.05 -2.02
N LEU A 280 13.50 -16.23 -2.62
CA LEU A 280 14.13 -17.48 -2.24
C LEU A 280 15.50 -17.68 -2.89
N PHE A 281 15.87 -16.89 -3.89
CA PHE A 281 17.12 -17.05 -4.62
C PHE A 281 18.20 -16.11 -4.10
N GLY A 282 19.04 -16.57 -3.19
CA GLY A 282 20.26 -15.90 -2.78
C GLY A 282 21.38 -15.98 -3.83
N ASP A 283 22.52 -15.42 -3.53
CA ASP A 283 23.67 -15.38 -4.46
C ASP A 283 24.33 -16.76 -4.69
N GLN A 284 24.19 -17.66 -3.73
CA GLN A 284 24.76 -19.01 -3.84
C GLN A 284 23.78 -19.98 -4.50
N PRO A 285 24.26 -20.97 -5.28
CA PRO A 285 23.41 -21.91 -6.01
C PRO A 285 22.45 -22.72 -5.13
N ASP A 286 22.86 -23.06 -3.93
CA ASP A 286 22.14 -23.85 -2.93
C ASP A 286 21.48 -23.00 -1.84
N GLN A 287 21.65 -21.67 -1.90
CA GLN A 287 21.07 -20.74 -0.95
C GLN A 287 19.73 -20.20 -1.47
N LEU A 288 18.73 -20.24 -0.61
CA LEU A 288 17.45 -19.58 -0.81
C LEU A 288 17.35 -18.42 0.18
N ASP A 289 17.02 -17.21 -0.26
CA ASP A 289 17.06 -15.99 0.55
C ASP A 289 16.13 -16.04 1.77
N GLY A 290 15.07 -16.80 1.74
CA GLY A 290 14.22 -17.04 2.90
C GLY A 290 14.83 -17.97 3.95
N LEU A 291 15.95 -18.60 3.64
CA LEU A 291 16.66 -19.51 4.53
C LEU A 291 17.92 -18.82 5.05
N PRO A 292 18.09 -18.62 6.36
CA PRO A 292 19.24 -17.92 6.93
C PRO A 292 20.59 -18.63 6.66
N GLU A 293 20.55 -19.92 6.33
CA GLU A 293 21.73 -20.70 5.97
C GLU A 293 21.39 -21.78 4.93
N PRO A 294 22.36 -22.22 4.09
CA PRO A 294 22.18 -23.38 3.24
C PRO A 294 21.77 -24.61 4.07
N VAL A 295 20.73 -25.30 3.66
CA VAL A 295 20.22 -26.48 4.38
C VAL A 295 20.83 -27.80 3.89
N LEU A 296 21.31 -27.83 2.65
CA LEU A 296 22.00 -29.01 2.11
C LEU A 296 23.30 -29.26 2.88
N GLY A 297 23.54 -30.51 3.21
CA GLY A 297 24.71 -30.90 4.00
C GLY A 297 24.57 -30.70 5.52
N LYS A 298 23.57 -30.01 6.00
CA LYS A 298 23.30 -29.84 7.44
C LYS A 298 22.66 -31.12 8.02
N SER A 299 22.88 -31.34 9.30
CA SER A 299 22.16 -32.40 10.02
C SER A 299 20.69 -32.04 10.23
N VAL A 300 19.86 -33.07 10.34
CA VAL A 300 18.43 -32.92 10.68
C VAL A 300 18.22 -32.06 11.94
N GLU A 301 19.07 -32.28 12.94
CA GLU A 301 18.98 -31.58 14.22
C GLU A 301 19.32 -30.08 14.09
N GLU A 302 20.35 -29.73 13.31
CA GLU A 302 20.69 -28.33 13.03
C GLU A 302 19.55 -27.62 12.32
N VAL A 303 18.93 -28.25 11.31
CA VAL A 303 17.82 -27.68 10.56
C VAL A 303 16.59 -27.53 11.46
N LYS A 304 16.24 -28.53 12.27
CA LYS A 304 15.13 -28.43 13.23
C LYS A 304 15.37 -27.33 14.26
N LYS A 305 16.61 -27.14 14.72
CA LYS A 305 16.96 -26.07 15.66
C LYS A 305 16.85 -24.69 15.03
N ALA A 306 17.29 -24.53 13.77
CA ALA A 306 17.26 -23.26 13.05
C ALA A 306 15.83 -22.80 12.71
N TYR A 307 14.96 -23.74 12.35
CA TYR A 307 13.62 -23.45 11.79
C TYR A 307 12.46 -23.87 12.70
N LYS A 308 12.67 -24.13 13.96
CA LYS A 308 11.73 -24.59 15.01
C LYS A 308 10.24 -24.67 14.61
N ASP A 309 9.60 -23.49 14.50
CA ASP A 309 8.14 -23.40 14.31
C ASP A 309 7.70 -23.50 12.84
N ALA A 310 8.64 -23.36 11.91
CA ALA A 310 8.38 -23.43 10.47
C ALA A 310 8.56 -24.82 9.89
N ILE A 311 9.07 -25.79 10.69
CA ILE A 311 9.40 -27.13 10.20
C ILE A 311 8.50 -28.19 10.82
N THR A 312 7.97 -29.07 9.97
CA THR A 312 7.18 -30.24 10.37
C THR A 312 7.82 -31.51 9.78
N THR A 313 7.48 -32.66 10.36
CA THR A 313 7.94 -33.96 9.84
C THR A 313 6.79 -34.62 9.10
N SER A 314 7.06 -35.10 7.87
CA SER A 314 6.11 -35.83 7.04
C SER A 314 6.78 -37.12 6.55
N GLY A 315 6.50 -38.24 7.21
CA GLY A 315 7.16 -39.51 6.94
C GLY A 315 8.66 -39.43 7.28
N HIS A 316 9.49 -39.63 6.28
CA HIS A 316 10.97 -39.51 6.39
C HIS A 316 11.49 -38.11 6.08
N ASP A 317 10.64 -37.23 5.51
CA ASP A 317 11.02 -35.91 5.09
C ASP A 317 10.72 -34.87 6.14
N LEU A 318 11.46 -33.77 6.10
CA LEU A 318 11.13 -32.54 6.80
C LEU A 318 10.45 -31.59 5.82
N VAL A 319 9.37 -30.96 6.24
CA VAL A 319 8.67 -29.96 5.45
C VAL A 319 8.87 -28.60 6.11
N LEU A 320 9.63 -27.75 5.47
CA LEU A 320 9.78 -26.35 5.85
C LEU A 320 8.69 -25.54 5.15
N THR A 321 7.87 -24.87 5.94
CA THR A 321 6.82 -24.00 5.45
C THR A 321 7.32 -22.57 5.54
N LEU A 322 7.63 -21.96 4.41
CA LEU A 322 7.91 -20.53 4.34
C LEU A 322 6.58 -19.79 4.39
N LEU A 323 6.58 -18.65 5.10
CA LEU A 323 5.38 -17.91 5.47
C LEU A 323 4.36 -17.85 4.33
N PRO A 324 3.09 -18.25 4.59
CA PRO A 324 2.03 -18.09 3.62
C PRO A 324 1.81 -16.60 3.36
N THR A 325 1.84 -16.19 2.11
CA THR A 325 1.09 -15.02 1.73
C THR A 325 -0.39 -15.38 1.83
N GLU A 326 -1.25 -14.51 2.34
CA GLU A 326 -2.68 -14.82 2.53
C GLU A 326 -3.40 -15.26 1.25
N TRP A 327 -2.81 -14.99 0.10
CA TRP A 327 -3.34 -15.24 -1.23
C TRP A 327 -2.93 -16.58 -1.81
N GLU A 328 -1.75 -17.02 -1.47
CA GLU A 328 -1.34 -18.38 -1.72
C GLU A 328 -1.76 -19.20 -0.49
N ARG A 329 -2.94 -19.80 -0.51
CA ARG A 329 -3.36 -20.82 0.47
C ARG A 329 -2.38 -22.00 0.54
N THR A 330 -1.42 -22.02 -0.37
CA THR A 330 -0.29 -22.94 -0.38
C THR A 330 0.95 -22.15 -0.01
N ALA A 331 1.29 -22.15 1.27
CA ALA A 331 2.62 -21.78 1.72
C ALA A 331 3.66 -22.48 0.83
N THR A 332 4.71 -21.78 0.42
CA THR A 332 5.82 -22.41 -0.28
C THR A 332 6.40 -23.47 0.64
N ARG A 333 6.13 -24.70 0.33
CA ARG A 333 6.60 -25.86 1.08
C ARG A 333 7.89 -26.34 0.45
N ILE A 334 8.94 -26.35 1.23
CA ILE A 334 10.22 -26.95 0.85
C ILE A 334 10.30 -28.31 1.53
N THR A 335 10.34 -29.37 0.73
CA THR A 335 10.58 -30.72 1.21
C THR A 335 12.08 -30.94 1.30
N LEU A 336 12.55 -31.29 2.47
CA LEU A 336 13.95 -31.59 2.77
C LEU A 336 14.08 -33.10 3.03
N THR A 337 14.75 -33.80 2.17
CA THR A 337 14.92 -35.25 2.30
C THR A 337 16.26 -35.56 2.93
N PRO A 338 16.30 -36.14 4.16
CA PRO A 338 17.53 -36.56 4.80
C PRO A 338 17.99 -37.94 4.27
N ASN A 339 19.30 -38.14 4.23
CA ASN A 339 19.91 -39.41 4.05
C ASN A 339 21.09 -39.53 5.02
N GLY A 340 21.10 -40.57 5.84
CA GLY A 340 22.11 -40.76 6.89
C GLY A 340 22.12 -39.66 7.95
N GLY A 341 20.96 -39.03 8.22
CA GLY A 341 20.81 -37.93 9.21
C GLY A 341 21.24 -36.55 8.71
N VAL A 342 21.62 -36.43 7.43
CA VAL A 342 22.03 -35.17 6.79
C VAL A 342 21.09 -34.86 5.63
N ILE A 343 20.71 -33.59 5.46
CA ILE A 343 19.86 -33.16 4.34
C ILE A 343 20.63 -33.28 3.02
N LYS A 344 20.14 -34.15 2.13
CA LYS A 344 20.75 -34.43 0.83
C LYS A 344 19.95 -33.94 -0.35
N ARG A 345 18.70 -33.58 -0.16
CA ARG A 345 17.81 -33.12 -1.22
C ARG A 345 16.87 -32.08 -0.70
N MET A 346 16.64 -31.08 -1.52
CA MET A 346 15.67 -30.02 -1.31
C MET A 346 14.77 -29.95 -2.54
N ALA A 347 13.47 -30.02 -2.34
CA ALA A 347 12.49 -29.94 -3.43
C ALA A 347 11.36 -28.96 -3.07
N PHE A 348 10.93 -28.15 -4.04
CA PHE A 348 9.84 -27.21 -3.88
C PHE A 348 9.12 -26.97 -5.20
N SER A 349 7.88 -26.51 -5.11
CA SER A 349 7.08 -26.14 -6.28
C SER A 349 6.90 -24.65 -6.34
N MET A 350 6.97 -24.10 -7.55
CA MET A 350 6.75 -22.70 -7.86
C MET A 350 5.55 -22.58 -8.79
N PRO A 351 4.35 -22.32 -8.27
CA PRO A 351 3.17 -22.20 -9.10
C PRO A 351 3.27 -20.96 -9.97
N TRP A 352 2.90 -21.10 -11.24
CA TRP A 352 2.73 -20.00 -12.16
C TRP A 352 1.26 -19.81 -12.60
N ARG A 353 0.36 -20.77 -12.34
CA ARG A 353 -1.07 -20.54 -12.48
C ARG A 353 -1.61 -19.70 -11.31
N PRO A 354 -2.52 -18.75 -11.53
CA PRO A 354 -3.25 -18.51 -12.79
C PRO A 354 -2.53 -17.55 -13.76
N HIS A 355 -1.23 -17.32 -13.64
CA HIS A 355 -0.45 -16.31 -14.37
C HIS A 355 0.53 -16.96 -15.36
N PRO A 356 0.11 -17.32 -16.60
CA PRO A 356 0.98 -17.98 -17.58
C PRO A 356 2.29 -17.24 -17.87
N GLU A 357 2.31 -15.88 -17.83
CA GLU A 357 3.54 -15.08 -17.99
C GLU A 357 4.54 -15.26 -16.84
N ALA A 358 4.05 -15.62 -15.65
CA ALA A 358 4.92 -15.97 -14.54
C ALA A 358 5.78 -17.22 -14.87
N ARG A 359 5.27 -18.09 -15.75
CA ARG A 359 6.00 -19.26 -16.22
C ARG A 359 7.33 -18.87 -16.85
N ASP A 360 7.29 -17.98 -17.82
CA ASP A 360 8.49 -17.58 -18.56
C ASP A 360 9.41 -16.71 -17.69
N THR A 361 8.82 -15.88 -16.85
CA THR A 361 9.58 -15.08 -15.88
C THR A 361 10.32 -15.93 -14.86
N LEU A 362 9.68 -16.96 -14.30
CA LEU A 362 10.33 -17.92 -13.40
C LEU A 362 11.47 -18.63 -14.13
N PHE A 363 11.26 -19.00 -15.39
CA PHE A 363 12.29 -19.64 -16.20
C PHE A 363 13.50 -18.73 -16.39
N GLU A 364 13.30 -17.45 -16.67
CA GLU A 364 14.40 -16.49 -16.77
C GLU A 364 15.12 -16.25 -15.42
N LEU A 365 14.40 -16.34 -14.29
CA LEU A 365 15.02 -16.32 -12.97
C LEU A 365 15.92 -17.54 -12.75
N PHE A 366 15.47 -18.72 -13.14
CA PHE A 366 16.29 -19.94 -13.06
C PHE A 366 17.56 -19.82 -13.89
N LYS A 367 17.45 -19.29 -15.12
CA LYS A 367 18.62 -19.04 -15.97
C LYS A 367 19.59 -18.05 -15.34
N ARG A 368 19.08 -16.97 -14.77
CA ARG A 368 19.93 -16.01 -14.05
C ARG A 368 20.66 -16.62 -12.87
N LYS A 369 19.97 -17.48 -12.12
CA LYS A 369 20.52 -18.11 -10.91
C LYS A 369 21.50 -19.22 -11.21
N TRP A 370 21.13 -20.11 -12.14
CA TRP A 370 21.85 -21.37 -12.40
C TRP A 370 22.43 -21.49 -13.81
N GLY A 371 22.30 -20.48 -14.64
CA GLY A 371 22.75 -20.47 -16.02
C GLY A 371 21.78 -21.15 -17.00
N GLU A 372 22.13 -21.23 -18.27
CA GLU A 372 21.34 -21.92 -19.29
C GLU A 372 21.29 -23.44 -19.03
N PRO A 373 20.12 -24.08 -19.20
CA PRO A 373 20.02 -25.53 -19.02
C PRO A 373 20.85 -26.26 -20.08
N LYS A 374 21.67 -27.20 -19.63
CA LYS A 374 22.61 -27.96 -20.50
C LYS A 374 21.96 -29.16 -21.17
N THR A 375 20.94 -29.73 -20.53
CA THR A 375 20.39 -31.02 -21.01
C THR A 375 18.90 -31.10 -20.70
N THR A 376 18.11 -31.53 -21.67
CA THR A 376 16.72 -31.91 -21.48
C THR A 376 16.66 -33.42 -21.40
N LYS A 377 16.27 -34.00 -20.26
CA LYS A 377 16.02 -35.43 -20.12
C LYS A 377 14.52 -35.68 -20.12
N LEU A 378 14.10 -36.66 -20.94
CA LEU A 378 12.82 -37.32 -20.77
C LEU A 378 13.05 -38.50 -19.85
N HIS A 379 12.37 -38.58 -18.73
CA HIS A 379 12.30 -39.82 -17.94
C HIS A 379 11.49 -40.84 -18.76
N ASP A 380 11.91 -42.12 -18.77
CA ASP A 380 11.28 -43.17 -19.59
C ASP A 380 9.77 -43.33 -19.35
N ASP A 381 9.29 -42.93 -18.16
CA ASP A 381 7.87 -43.02 -17.78
C ASP A 381 7.16 -41.63 -17.71
N ASP A 382 7.85 -40.52 -17.95
CA ASP A 382 7.28 -39.18 -17.84
C ASP A 382 7.44 -38.44 -19.17
N THR A 383 6.30 -38.04 -19.76
CA THR A 383 6.28 -37.26 -21.02
C THR A 383 6.79 -35.83 -20.86
N ARG A 384 7.26 -35.49 -19.68
CA ARG A 384 7.66 -34.12 -19.32
C ARG A 384 9.17 -33.93 -19.38
N PRO A 385 9.64 -32.89 -20.08
CA PRO A 385 11.08 -32.61 -20.13
C PRO A 385 11.58 -32.13 -18.76
N THR A 386 12.64 -32.76 -18.27
CA THR A 386 13.42 -32.29 -17.12
C THR A 386 14.60 -31.47 -17.59
N LEU A 387 14.71 -30.25 -17.15
CA LEU A 387 15.80 -29.34 -17.47
C LEU A 387 16.88 -29.45 -16.39
N VAL A 388 18.11 -29.72 -16.81
CA VAL A 388 19.26 -29.76 -15.91
C VAL A 388 20.06 -28.49 -16.05
N PHE A 389 20.03 -27.64 -15.02
CA PHE A 389 20.76 -26.38 -15.01
C PHE A 389 22.20 -26.53 -14.53
N ARG A 390 22.43 -27.44 -13.59
CA ARG A 390 23.78 -27.78 -13.11
C ARG A 390 23.94 -29.28 -13.00
N ASP A 391 25.02 -29.80 -13.56
CA ASP A 391 25.39 -31.22 -13.44
C ASP A 391 26.33 -31.48 -12.26
N GLU A 392 26.91 -30.44 -11.68
CA GLU A 392 27.86 -30.49 -10.56
C GLU A 392 27.15 -30.26 -9.24
N ASP A 393 27.77 -30.61 -8.13
CA ASP A 393 27.27 -30.43 -6.77
C ASP A 393 27.18 -28.93 -6.40
N PRO A 394 26.03 -28.39 -5.97
CA PRO A 394 24.71 -29.05 -5.99
C PRO A 394 24.11 -29.14 -7.40
N ARG A 395 23.58 -30.30 -7.72
CA ARG A 395 22.84 -30.54 -8.97
C ARG A 395 21.46 -29.92 -8.90
N VAL A 396 21.04 -29.17 -9.93
CA VAL A 396 19.75 -28.54 -10.02
C VAL A 396 18.95 -29.07 -11.19
N GLU A 397 17.80 -29.66 -10.89
CA GLU A 397 16.85 -30.19 -11.87
C GLU A 397 15.52 -29.45 -11.76
N ILE A 398 14.94 -29.09 -12.89
CA ILE A 398 13.65 -28.38 -12.96
C ILE A 398 12.73 -29.10 -13.93
N THR A 399 11.53 -29.40 -13.49
CA THR A 399 10.51 -30.08 -14.30
C THR A 399 9.24 -29.21 -14.33
N GLU A 400 8.66 -29.03 -15.52
CA GLU A 400 7.40 -28.35 -15.65
C GLU A 400 6.23 -29.28 -15.30
N ASP A 401 5.41 -28.90 -14.33
CA ASP A 401 4.16 -29.53 -13.99
C ASP A 401 2.99 -28.76 -14.63
N THR A 402 2.69 -29.10 -15.87
CA THR A 402 1.64 -28.43 -16.64
C THR A 402 0.23 -28.71 -16.11
N GLU A 403 0.02 -29.82 -15.42
CA GLU A 403 -1.25 -30.19 -14.81
C GLU A 403 -1.62 -29.25 -13.66
N HIS A 404 -0.65 -28.97 -12.79
CA HIS A 404 -0.81 -28.08 -11.66
C HIS A 404 -0.40 -26.64 -11.96
N GLY A 405 0.20 -26.38 -13.14
CA GLY A 405 0.70 -25.07 -13.53
C GLY A 405 1.81 -24.57 -12.61
N ALA A 406 2.85 -25.37 -12.44
CA ALA A 406 3.97 -25.07 -11.56
C ALA A 406 5.31 -25.57 -12.15
N TRP A 407 6.40 -24.94 -11.71
CA TRP A 407 7.75 -25.47 -11.85
C TRP A 407 8.11 -26.26 -10.60
N LYS A 408 8.51 -27.49 -10.75
CA LYS A 408 9.09 -28.30 -9.68
C LYS A 408 10.61 -28.16 -9.74
N VAL A 409 11.20 -27.67 -8.66
CA VAL A 409 12.65 -27.47 -8.52
C VAL A 409 13.18 -28.50 -7.54
N GLU A 410 14.24 -29.17 -7.93
CA GLU A 410 14.96 -30.15 -7.09
C GLU A 410 16.43 -29.80 -7.06
N ILE A 411 17.00 -29.68 -5.87
CA ILE A 411 18.42 -29.43 -5.62
C ILE A 411 18.99 -30.59 -4.78
N ARG A 412 20.04 -31.20 -5.25
CA ARG A 412 20.66 -32.38 -4.62
C ARG A 412 22.13 -32.15 -4.34
#